data_5b9063ddb19e7a68701b01236aefdf42
#
_entry.id   5b9063ddb19e7a68701b01236aefdf42
#
_cell.length_a   1.000
_cell.length_b   1.000
_cell.length_c   1.000
_cell.angle_alpha   90.00
_cell.angle_beta   90.00
_cell.angle_gamma   90.00
#
_symmetry.space_group_name_H-M   'P 1'
#
loop_
_entity.id
_entity.type
_entity.pdbx_description
1 polymer ?
#
loop_
_entity_poly.entity_id
_entity_poly.type
_entity_poly.pdbx_seq_one_letter_code
_entity_poly.pdbx_strand_id
1 'polypeptide(L)'
;MSTANETLVRTAYAAYEQGDVAALLDTVDPNLEWTYLDPSEANPEPQICHGRGELEIALQRQIRRGLSVRLEELIANGDRIMVTVRIPGVEAHRVRPGNERNYDVLTVRDGHIVAIRACRDRAEALAIAGII
;
A
#
# COMPACT_ATOMS: atom_id res chain seq x y z
N MET A 1 -15.89 -8.89 13.21
CA MET A 1 -15.84 -8.31 11.85
C MET A 1 -15.14 -6.98 11.90
N SER A 2 -14.29 -6.71 10.92
CA SER A 2 -13.43 -5.53 10.94
C SER A 2 -13.90 -4.45 9.97
N THR A 3 -15.22 -4.19 9.94
CA THR A 3 -15.79 -3.21 9.02
C THR A 3 -15.20 -1.81 9.18
N ALA A 4 -14.89 -1.41 10.41
CA ALA A 4 -14.25 -0.11 10.65
C ALA A 4 -12.86 -0.04 10.04
N ASN A 5 -12.08 -1.11 10.16
CA ASN A 5 -10.74 -1.19 9.59
C ASN A 5 -10.80 -1.23 8.06
N GLU A 6 -11.76 -1.97 7.50
CA GLU A 6 -11.96 -1.97 6.06
C GLU A 6 -12.32 -0.59 5.54
N THR A 7 -13.22 0.11 6.22
CA THR A 7 -13.62 1.46 5.83
C THR A 7 -12.44 2.41 5.87
N LEU A 8 -11.61 2.33 6.89
CA LEU A 8 -10.41 3.16 7.01
C LEU A 8 -9.48 2.95 5.83
N VAL A 9 -9.20 1.69 5.47
CA VAL A 9 -8.30 1.36 4.37
C VAL A 9 -8.90 1.80 3.03
N ARG A 10 -10.19 1.58 2.81
CA ARG A 10 -10.87 2.04 1.60
C ARG A 10 -10.81 3.56 1.47
N THR A 11 -10.99 4.26 2.59
CA THR A 11 -10.88 5.73 2.62
C THR A 11 -9.49 6.19 2.24
N ALA A 12 -8.44 5.52 2.76
CA ALA A 12 -7.06 5.83 2.43
C ALA A 12 -6.78 5.65 0.93
N TYR A 13 -7.22 4.54 0.34
CA TYR A 13 -6.98 4.30 -1.08
C TYR A 13 -7.84 5.18 -1.98
N ALA A 14 -9.05 5.53 -1.56
CA ALA A 14 -9.86 6.49 -2.30
C ALA A 14 -9.17 7.86 -2.36
N ALA A 15 -8.58 8.30 -1.24
CA ALA A 15 -7.80 9.54 -1.21
C ALA A 15 -6.58 9.42 -2.14
N TYR A 16 -5.90 8.30 -2.11
CA TYR A 16 -4.74 8.04 -2.97
C TYR A 16 -5.14 8.11 -4.44
N GLU A 17 -6.24 7.47 -4.81
CA GLU A 17 -6.74 7.48 -6.20
C GLU A 17 -7.04 8.88 -6.70
N GLN A 18 -7.43 9.78 -5.80
CA GLN A 18 -7.74 11.17 -6.13
C GLN A 18 -6.53 12.09 -6.04
N GLY A 19 -5.39 11.58 -5.59
CA GLY A 19 -4.20 12.40 -5.39
C GLY A 19 -4.29 13.29 -4.15
N ASP A 20 -5.23 13.01 -3.24
CA ASP A 20 -5.42 13.78 -2.01
C ASP A 20 -4.50 13.24 -0.92
N VAL A 21 -3.26 13.68 -0.95
CA VAL A 21 -2.22 13.21 -0.02
C VAL A 21 -2.57 13.56 1.43
N ALA A 22 -3.10 14.76 1.67
CA ALA A 22 -3.45 15.19 3.02
C ALA A 22 -4.49 14.27 3.65
N ALA A 23 -5.54 13.93 2.91
CA ALA A 23 -6.58 13.03 3.40
C ALA A 23 -6.02 11.62 3.65
N LEU A 24 -5.11 11.14 2.80
CA LEU A 24 -4.47 9.86 3.02
C LEU A 24 -3.63 9.88 4.29
N LEU A 25 -2.83 10.92 4.49
CA LEU A 25 -1.96 11.02 5.67
C LEU A 25 -2.76 11.06 6.97
N ASP A 26 -4.00 11.55 6.95
CA ASP A 26 -4.86 11.54 8.13
C ASP A 26 -5.26 10.13 8.57
N THR A 27 -5.15 9.13 7.68
CA THR A 27 -5.47 7.75 8.01
C THR A 27 -4.30 6.97 8.59
N VAL A 28 -3.09 7.52 8.53
CA VAL A 28 -1.89 6.82 8.97
C VAL A 28 -1.37 7.37 10.29
N ASP A 29 -0.75 6.48 11.06
CA ASP A 29 -0.10 6.85 12.31
C ASP A 29 1.12 7.73 12.04
N PRO A 30 1.41 8.73 12.89
CA PRO A 30 2.61 9.55 12.72
C PRO A 30 3.91 8.75 12.68
N ASN A 31 3.94 7.58 13.30
CA ASN A 31 5.10 6.70 13.35
C ASN A 31 4.95 5.50 12.40
N LEU A 32 4.18 5.65 11.34
CA LEU A 32 3.97 4.59 10.35
C LEU A 32 5.28 3.94 9.94
N GLU A 33 5.31 2.61 9.87
CA GLU A 33 6.37 1.86 9.27
C GLU A 33 5.89 1.35 7.90
N TRP A 34 6.60 1.71 6.86
CA TRP A 34 6.24 1.33 5.51
C TRP A 34 7.39 0.59 4.84
N THR A 35 7.17 -0.68 4.50
CA THR A 35 8.12 -1.51 3.77
C THR A 35 7.76 -1.50 2.29
N TYR A 36 8.74 -1.19 1.47
CA TYR A 36 8.57 -0.97 0.04
C TYR A 36 9.56 -1.81 -0.76
N LEU A 37 9.09 -2.36 -1.88
CA LEU A 37 9.91 -3.11 -2.83
C LEU A 37 10.06 -2.30 -4.11
N ASP A 38 11.30 -2.06 -4.54
CA ASP A 38 11.57 -1.29 -5.75
C ASP A 38 11.14 -2.08 -6.99
N PRO A 39 10.15 -1.59 -7.76
CA PRO A 39 9.67 -2.32 -8.94
C PRO A 39 10.68 -2.37 -10.08
N SER A 40 11.73 -1.54 -10.05
CA SER A 40 12.75 -1.55 -11.08
C SER A 40 13.79 -2.67 -10.88
N GLU A 41 13.77 -3.36 -9.74
CA GLU A 41 14.69 -4.45 -9.44
C GLU A 41 14.01 -5.80 -9.57
N ALA A 42 14.74 -6.79 -10.11
CA ALA A 42 14.21 -8.14 -10.30
C ALA A 42 14.00 -8.86 -8.98
N ASN A 43 14.85 -8.61 -8.00
CA ASN A 43 14.80 -9.23 -6.68
C ASN A 43 15.11 -8.17 -5.62
N PRO A 44 14.17 -7.27 -5.38
CA PRO A 44 14.42 -6.14 -4.50
C PRO A 44 14.56 -6.54 -3.04
N GLU A 45 15.46 -5.87 -2.34
CA GLU A 45 15.51 -5.94 -0.89
C GLU A 45 14.50 -4.97 -0.31
N PRO A 46 13.73 -5.37 0.71
CA PRO A 46 12.77 -4.47 1.33
C PRO A 46 13.45 -3.23 1.91
N GLN A 47 12.90 -2.07 1.58
CA GLN A 47 13.33 -0.80 2.15
C GLN A 47 12.27 -0.36 3.15
N ILE A 48 12.70 0.12 4.31
CA ILE A 48 11.79 0.54 5.37
C ILE A 48 11.80 2.05 5.47
N CYS A 49 10.63 2.64 5.34
CA CYS A 49 10.40 4.07 5.53
C CYS A 49 9.64 4.28 6.83
N HIS A 50 9.93 5.35 7.53
CA HIS A 50 9.31 5.66 8.82
C HIS A 50 8.61 7.01 8.79
N GLY A 51 7.39 7.01 9.32
CA GLY A 51 6.65 8.24 9.58
C GLY A 51 5.94 8.81 8.36
N ARG A 52 5.04 9.75 8.65
CA ARG A 52 4.24 10.43 7.63
C ARG A 52 5.09 11.23 6.66
N GLY A 53 6.17 11.85 7.12
CA GLY A 53 7.00 12.69 6.27
C GLY A 53 7.64 11.93 5.12
N GLU A 54 8.21 10.76 5.40
CA GLU A 54 8.81 9.93 4.35
C GLU A 54 7.74 9.38 3.42
N LEU A 55 6.58 9.00 3.93
CA LEU A 55 5.46 8.55 3.12
C LEU A 55 4.98 9.67 2.19
N GLU A 56 4.83 10.88 2.72
CA GLU A 56 4.40 12.03 1.93
C GLU A 56 5.34 12.28 0.75
N ILE A 57 6.64 12.25 0.99
CA ILE A 57 7.64 12.45 -0.07
C ILE A 57 7.48 11.40 -1.16
N ALA A 58 7.30 10.13 -0.78
CA ALA A 58 7.13 9.04 -1.74
C ALA A 58 5.86 9.20 -2.56
N LEU A 59 4.74 9.57 -1.92
CA LEU A 59 3.47 9.77 -2.60
C LEU A 59 3.52 10.95 -3.56
N GLN A 60 4.11 12.06 -3.15
CA GLN A 60 4.28 13.24 -4.01
C GLN A 60 5.12 12.89 -5.25
N ARG A 61 6.15 12.07 -5.07
CA ARG A 61 6.99 11.63 -6.19
C ARG A 61 6.18 10.81 -7.19
N GLN A 62 5.33 9.90 -6.71
CA GLN A 62 4.50 9.09 -7.58
C GLN A 62 3.51 9.95 -8.37
N ILE A 63 2.89 10.90 -7.70
CA ILE A 63 1.94 11.83 -8.35
C ILE A 63 2.65 12.64 -9.43
N ARG A 64 3.84 13.15 -9.17
CA ARG A 64 4.62 13.91 -10.15
C ARG A 64 5.01 13.07 -11.37
N ARG A 65 5.14 11.75 -11.20
CA ARG A 65 5.41 10.82 -12.30
C ARG A 65 4.15 10.43 -13.08
N GLY A 66 3.01 10.96 -12.68
CA GLY A 66 1.74 10.63 -13.32
C GLY A 66 1.21 9.23 -12.98
N LEU A 67 1.75 8.62 -11.93
CA LEU A 67 1.27 7.31 -11.49
C LEU A 67 -0.03 7.47 -10.73
N SER A 68 -0.99 6.61 -11.03
CA SER A 68 -2.26 6.53 -10.31
C SER A 68 -2.43 5.13 -9.76
N VAL A 69 -3.33 4.99 -8.79
CA VAL A 69 -3.61 3.70 -8.18
C VAL A 69 -5.10 3.39 -8.23
N ARG A 70 -5.42 2.10 -8.26
CA ARG A 70 -6.80 1.62 -8.14
C ARG A 70 -6.80 0.42 -7.21
N LEU A 71 -7.63 0.48 -6.19
CA LEU A 71 -7.84 -0.65 -5.29
C LEU A 71 -8.72 -1.68 -6.01
N GLU A 72 -8.20 -2.88 -6.19
CA GLU A 72 -8.93 -3.96 -6.88
C GLU A 72 -9.47 -5.00 -5.91
N GLU A 73 -8.76 -5.27 -4.82
CA GLU A 73 -9.13 -6.32 -3.89
C GLU A 73 -8.77 -5.90 -2.48
N LEU A 74 -9.63 -6.21 -1.53
CA LEU A 74 -9.38 -5.97 -0.11
C LEU A 74 -9.95 -7.13 0.68
N ILE A 75 -9.09 -7.78 1.47
CA ILE A 75 -9.50 -8.89 2.33
C ILE A 75 -9.00 -8.59 3.74
N ALA A 76 -9.94 -8.48 4.67
CA ALA A 76 -9.62 -8.17 6.06
C ALA A 76 -9.50 -9.46 6.88
N ASN A 77 -8.54 -9.46 7.80
CA ASN A 77 -8.38 -10.49 8.81
C ASN A 77 -8.01 -9.79 10.13
N GLY A 78 -9.03 -9.40 10.88
CA GLY A 78 -8.83 -8.64 12.12
C GLY A 78 -8.16 -7.30 11.85
N ASP A 79 -7.01 -7.07 12.46
CA ASP A 79 -6.24 -5.83 12.32
C ASP A 79 -5.32 -5.83 11.09
N ARG A 80 -5.26 -6.93 10.34
CA ARG A 80 -4.47 -7.03 9.11
C ARG A 80 -5.39 -7.04 7.91
N ILE A 81 -5.02 -6.25 6.91
CA ILE A 81 -5.82 -6.10 5.70
C ILE A 81 -4.90 -6.28 4.50
N MET A 82 -5.20 -7.29 3.69
CA MET A 82 -4.52 -7.53 2.42
C MET A 82 -5.20 -6.72 1.33
N VAL A 83 -4.43 -6.03 0.51
CA VAL A 83 -4.95 -5.31 -0.64
C VAL A 83 -4.19 -5.66 -1.89
N THR A 84 -4.91 -5.67 -3.02
CA THR A 84 -4.33 -5.69 -4.36
C THR A 84 -4.60 -4.34 -4.98
N VAL A 85 -3.55 -3.68 -5.43
CA VAL A 85 -3.63 -2.34 -6.00
C VAL A 85 -3.06 -2.38 -7.40
N ARG A 86 -3.81 -1.87 -8.36
CA ARG A 86 -3.32 -1.72 -9.72
C ARG A 86 -2.74 -0.32 -9.89
N ILE A 87 -1.55 -0.25 -10.50
CA ILE A 87 -0.88 1.02 -10.78
C ILE A 87 -0.64 1.10 -12.29
N PRO A 88 -1.61 1.63 -13.05
CA PRO A 88 -1.45 1.74 -14.50
C PRO A 88 -0.25 2.62 -14.85
N GLY A 89 0.47 2.22 -15.90
CA GLY A 89 1.61 2.99 -16.39
C GLY A 89 2.93 2.70 -15.68
N VAL A 90 2.92 1.99 -14.56
CA VAL A 90 4.17 1.67 -13.85
C VAL A 90 4.92 0.52 -14.52
N GLU A 91 4.24 -0.23 -15.36
CA GLU A 91 4.77 -1.42 -16.01
C GLU A 91 6.08 -1.18 -16.76
N ALA A 92 6.21 -0.02 -17.39
CA ALA A 92 7.42 0.35 -18.13
C ALA A 92 8.67 0.42 -17.23
N HIS A 93 8.48 0.56 -15.93
CA HIS A 93 9.55 0.66 -14.94
C HIS A 93 9.75 -0.64 -14.16
N ARG A 94 9.03 -1.71 -14.51
CA ARG A 94 9.13 -3.00 -13.83
C ARG A 94 9.95 -3.97 -14.65
N VAL A 95 10.79 -4.73 -13.95
CA VAL A 95 11.56 -5.80 -14.59
C VAL A 95 10.66 -6.96 -14.98
N ARG A 96 9.56 -7.19 -14.24
CA ARG A 96 8.62 -8.27 -14.55
C ARG A 96 7.51 -7.77 -15.46
N PRO A 97 7.46 -8.24 -16.72
CA PRO A 97 6.43 -7.80 -17.67
C PRO A 97 5.02 -8.17 -17.21
N GLY A 98 4.07 -7.32 -17.53
CA GLY A 98 2.66 -7.57 -17.23
C GLY A 98 2.25 -7.39 -15.79
N ASN A 99 3.16 -6.98 -14.92
CA ASN A 99 2.87 -6.85 -13.51
C ASN A 99 2.66 -5.38 -13.11
N GLU A 100 1.43 -4.90 -13.26
CA GLU A 100 1.02 -3.57 -12.83
C GLU A 100 0.45 -3.56 -11.42
N ARG A 101 0.50 -4.69 -10.70
CA ARG A 101 -0.15 -4.81 -9.40
C ARG A 101 0.85 -4.83 -8.27
N ASN A 102 0.48 -4.16 -7.19
CA ASN A 102 1.15 -4.27 -5.91
C ASN A 102 0.26 -5.03 -4.94
N TYR A 103 0.88 -5.81 -4.08
CA TYR A 103 0.20 -6.60 -3.07
C TYR A 103 0.74 -6.16 -1.72
N ASP A 104 -0.10 -5.55 -0.92
CA ASP A 104 0.31 -4.98 0.36
C ASP A 104 -0.51 -5.55 1.50
N VAL A 105 0.12 -5.65 2.66
CA VAL A 105 -0.57 -5.96 3.91
C VAL A 105 -0.46 -4.76 4.82
N LEU A 106 -1.62 -4.23 5.23
CA LEU A 106 -1.72 -3.11 6.13
C LEU A 106 -2.10 -3.60 7.51
N THR A 107 -1.50 -3.02 8.54
CA THR A 107 -1.89 -3.25 9.93
C THR A 107 -2.56 -2.00 10.44
N VAL A 108 -3.74 -2.17 11.03
CA VAL A 108 -4.55 -1.07 11.57
C VAL A 108 -4.67 -1.23 13.08
N ARG A 109 -4.41 -0.15 13.82
CA ARG A 109 -4.58 -0.09 15.27
C ARG A 109 -5.13 1.25 15.67
N ASP A 110 -6.11 1.23 16.58
CA ASP A 110 -6.70 2.45 17.16
C ASP A 110 -7.13 3.46 16.09
N GLY A 111 -7.73 2.95 15.01
CA GLY A 111 -8.26 3.80 13.95
C GLY A 111 -7.24 4.41 13.02
N HIS A 112 -6.00 3.92 13.04
CA HIS A 112 -4.93 4.40 12.15
C HIS A 112 -4.18 3.23 11.51
N ILE A 113 -3.66 3.46 10.32
CA ILE A 113 -2.76 2.51 9.65
C ILE A 113 -1.38 2.69 10.28
N VAL A 114 -0.87 1.64 10.94
CA VAL A 114 0.41 1.69 11.65
C VAL A 114 1.55 1.05 10.88
N ALA A 115 1.23 0.18 9.90
CA ALA A 115 2.25 -0.47 9.09
C ALA A 115 1.70 -0.82 7.72
N ILE A 116 2.55 -0.72 6.71
CA ILE A 116 2.26 -1.16 5.34
C ILE A 116 3.44 -2.00 4.89
N ARG A 117 3.17 -3.23 4.50
CA ARG A 117 4.22 -4.13 4.02
C ARG A 117 3.96 -4.52 2.58
N ALA A 118 4.88 -4.17 1.68
CA ALA A 118 4.84 -4.59 0.30
C ALA A 118 5.26 -6.05 0.19
N CYS A 119 4.52 -6.81 -0.61
CA CYS A 119 4.74 -8.23 -0.83
C CYS A 119 5.07 -8.47 -2.31
N ARG A 120 5.73 -9.58 -2.59
CA ARG A 120 6.18 -9.90 -3.94
C ARG A 120 5.05 -10.39 -4.84
N ASP A 121 4.08 -11.06 -4.25
CA ASP A 121 2.93 -11.60 -4.96
C ASP A 121 1.73 -11.75 -4.02
N ARG A 122 0.61 -12.14 -4.60
CA ARG A 122 -0.65 -12.30 -3.86
C ARG A 122 -0.56 -13.39 -2.80
N ALA A 123 0.10 -14.50 -3.10
CA ALA A 123 0.22 -15.62 -2.17
C ALA A 123 0.99 -15.21 -0.92
N GLU A 124 2.08 -14.47 -1.07
CA GLU A 124 2.85 -13.95 0.06
C GLU A 124 2.00 -13.01 0.91
N ALA A 125 1.25 -12.10 0.27
CA ALA A 125 0.41 -11.17 0.98
C ALA A 125 -0.68 -11.88 1.79
N LEU A 126 -1.34 -12.88 1.21
CA LEU A 126 -2.35 -13.67 1.91
C LEU A 126 -1.75 -14.40 3.13
N ALA A 127 -0.58 -14.98 2.96
CA ALA A 127 0.10 -15.69 4.04
C ALA A 127 0.47 -14.74 5.19
N ILE A 128 1.01 -13.57 4.87
CA ILE A 128 1.41 -12.57 5.88
C ILE A 128 0.18 -12.03 6.61
N ALA A 129 -0.93 -11.85 5.90
CA ALA A 129 -2.17 -11.42 6.52
C ALA A 129 -2.86 -12.52 7.32
N GLY A 130 -2.37 -13.75 7.24
CA GLY A 130 -2.94 -14.89 7.98
C GLY A 130 -4.26 -15.39 7.40
N ILE A 131 -4.49 -15.18 6.11
CA ILE A 131 -5.76 -15.55 5.46
C ILE A 131 -5.73 -16.99 4.95
N ILE A 132 -4.56 -17.49 4.62
CA ILE A 132 -4.38 -18.89 4.24
C ILE A 132 -3.12 -19.46 4.85
#